data_aaf8838c177f25970341bd4b379878a3
#
_entry.id   aaf8838c177f25970341bd4b379878a3
#
_cell.length_a   1.000
_cell.length_b   1.000
_cell.length_c   1.000
_cell.angle_alpha   90.00
_cell.angle_beta   90.00
_cell.angle_gamma   90.00
#
_symmetry.space_group_name_H-M   'P 1'
#
loop_
_entity.id
_entity.type
_entity.pdbx_description
1 polymer ?
#
loop_
_entity_poly.entity_id
_entity_poly.type
_entity_poly.pdbx_seq_one_letter_code
_entity_poly.pdbx_strand_id
1 'polypeptide(L)'
;MKAYAKINVFLKVVGTRGGYHEIASRFVLRRELFDEIGFERASGFALECDGAQIADNIILKAKAALEQAGFARELAEFFGSHKIVLKKRIPIGAGLGGGSSDAAAFLRLANEELSLKISRERLIAIAQNIGADVAFFVSGLEAANVRGIGEIIEPFEDLLPAIEIL
;
A
#
# COMPACT_ATOMS: atom_id res chain seq x y z
N MET A 1 -5.47 5.10 10.32
CA MET A 1 -4.18 5.47 9.66
C MET A 1 -4.46 6.15 8.33
N LYS A 2 -3.64 7.13 7.91
CA LYS A 2 -3.76 7.76 6.58
C LYS A 2 -2.99 6.97 5.54
N ALA A 3 -3.62 6.72 4.39
CA ALA A 3 -3.08 6.09 3.20
C ALA A 3 -2.95 7.16 2.11
N TYR A 4 -1.76 7.71 1.93
CA TYR A 4 -1.51 8.85 1.05
C TYR A 4 -1.46 8.45 -0.42
N ALA A 5 -1.85 9.36 -1.32
CA ALA A 5 -1.66 9.18 -2.75
C ALA A 5 -0.18 9.31 -3.16
N LYS A 6 0.16 8.85 -4.35
CA LYS A 6 1.44 9.13 -5.03
C LYS A 6 1.19 9.63 -6.44
N ILE A 7 2.19 10.30 -7.00
CA ILE A 7 2.27 10.56 -8.43
C ILE A 7 3.53 9.94 -9.01
N ASN A 8 3.51 9.69 -10.32
CA ASN A 8 4.70 9.41 -11.10
C ASN A 8 5.15 10.74 -11.73
N VAL A 9 6.31 11.27 -11.34
CA VAL A 9 6.90 12.45 -12.00
C VAL A 9 7.22 12.12 -13.47
N PHE A 10 7.67 10.90 -13.70
CA PHE A 10 7.77 10.28 -15.01
C PHE A 10 7.58 8.77 -14.88
N LEU A 11 7.18 8.13 -15.97
CA LEU A 11 7.13 6.69 -16.11
C LEU A 11 7.63 6.33 -17.51
N LYS A 12 8.66 5.51 -17.58
CA LYS A 12 9.24 5.03 -18.83
C LYS A 12 9.34 3.51 -18.79
N VAL A 13 8.87 2.85 -19.82
CA VAL A 13 9.15 1.42 -20.04
C VAL A 13 10.53 1.33 -20.67
N VAL A 14 11.43 0.60 -20.04
CA VAL A 14 12.84 0.48 -20.44
C VAL A 14 13.22 -0.90 -20.95
N GLY A 15 12.34 -1.89 -20.75
CA GLY A 15 12.57 -3.27 -21.18
C GLY A 15 11.40 -4.19 -20.83
N THR A 16 11.62 -5.49 -21.00
CA THR A 16 10.70 -6.55 -20.58
C THR A 16 11.49 -7.67 -19.93
N ARG A 17 10.96 -8.24 -18.83
CA ARG A 17 11.54 -9.36 -18.10
C ARG A 17 10.44 -10.32 -17.66
N GLY A 18 10.52 -11.58 -18.11
CA GLY A 18 9.55 -12.60 -17.68
C GLY A 18 8.08 -12.28 -18.02
N GLY A 19 7.83 -11.54 -19.12
CA GLY A 19 6.48 -11.11 -19.53
C GLY A 19 5.99 -9.83 -18.87
N TYR A 20 6.77 -9.23 -17.96
CA TYR A 20 6.47 -7.95 -17.32
C TYR A 20 7.29 -6.81 -17.95
N HIS A 21 6.72 -5.60 -17.96
CA HIS A 21 7.45 -4.40 -18.38
C HIS A 21 8.44 -3.97 -17.28
N GLU A 22 9.69 -3.80 -17.67
CA GLU A 22 10.66 -3.10 -16.81
C GLU A 22 10.46 -1.61 -16.95
N ILE A 23 10.41 -0.93 -15.82
CA ILE A 23 10.13 0.50 -15.74
C ILE A 23 11.31 1.28 -15.14
N ALA A 24 11.39 2.54 -15.50
CA ALA A 24 12.08 3.57 -14.75
C ALA A 24 11.05 4.66 -14.42
N SER A 25 10.89 4.96 -13.15
CA SER A 25 9.92 5.95 -12.68
C SER A 25 10.45 6.69 -11.47
N ARG A 26 9.86 7.83 -11.15
CA ARG A 26 10.01 8.52 -9.86
C ARG A 26 8.65 8.68 -9.23
N PHE A 27 8.49 8.05 -8.06
CA PHE A 27 7.30 8.19 -7.23
C PHE A 27 7.49 9.31 -6.23
N VAL A 28 6.43 10.08 -6.01
CA VAL A 28 6.37 11.15 -5.02
C VAL A 28 5.08 11.06 -4.25
N LEU A 29 5.19 11.04 -2.93
CA LEU A 29 4.05 10.99 -2.02
C LEU A 29 3.29 12.34 -2.06
N ARG A 30 1.95 12.28 -2.03
CA ARG A 30 1.06 13.45 -1.98
C ARG A 30 0.24 13.39 -0.70
N ARG A 31 0.67 14.15 0.31
CA ARG A 31 0.08 14.11 1.65
C ARG A 31 -1.25 14.83 1.77
N GLU A 32 -1.56 15.71 0.83
CA GLU A 32 -2.82 16.46 0.74
C GLU A 32 -4.01 15.60 0.31
N LEU A 33 -3.74 14.45 -0.34
CA LEU A 33 -4.77 13.51 -0.78
C LEU A 33 -4.52 12.13 -0.16
N PHE A 34 -5.48 11.63 0.61
CA PHE A 34 -5.35 10.38 1.34
C PHE A 34 -6.69 9.70 1.59
N ASP A 35 -6.66 8.38 1.68
CA ASP A 35 -7.72 7.55 2.24
C ASP A 35 -7.47 7.37 3.75
N GLU A 36 -8.48 6.93 4.47
CA GLU A 36 -8.35 6.60 5.89
C GLU A 36 -8.73 5.13 6.12
N ILE A 37 -7.85 4.39 6.77
CA ILE A 37 -8.08 3.01 7.16
C ILE A 37 -7.97 2.86 8.67
N GLY A 38 -8.87 2.04 9.24
CA GLY A 38 -8.90 1.74 10.67
C GLY A 38 -9.52 0.38 10.95
N PHE A 39 -9.42 -0.03 12.21
CA PHE A 39 -10.11 -1.20 12.73
C PHE A 39 -11.19 -0.78 13.72
N GLU A 40 -12.34 -1.40 13.65
CA GLU A 40 -13.47 -1.17 14.57
C GLU A 40 -13.97 -2.49 15.14
N ARG A 41 -14.54 -2.46 16.35
CA ARG A 41 -15.17 -3.63 16.95
C ARG A 41 -16.34 -4.11 16.10
N ALA A 42 -16.43 -5.43 15.91
CA ALA A 42 -17.49 -6.09 15.15
C ALA A 42 -17.68 -7.53 15.64
N SER A 43 -18.74 -8.18 15.18
CA SER A 43 -19.00 -9.59 15.51
C SER A 43 -18.24 -10.59 14.64
N GLY A 44 -17.19 -10.14 13.93
CA GLY A 44 -16.35 -10.94 13.04
C GLY A 44 -15.71 -10.10 11.96
N PHE A 45 -14.92 -10.75 11.11
CA PHE A 45 -14.23 -10.09 10.01
C PHE A 45 -15.20 -9.51 8.98
N ALA A 46 -15.01 -8.24 8.65
CA ALA A 46 -15.62 -7.56 7.51
C ALA A 46 -14.67 -6.51 6.97
N LEU A 47 -14.83 -6.14 5.71
CA LEU A 47 -14.20 -4.97 5.10
C LEU A 47 -15.32 -4.03 4.66
N GLU A 48 -15.48 -2.94 5.38
CA GLU A 48 -16.43 -1.88 5.04
C GLU A 48 -15.70 -0.74 4.33
N CYS A 49 -16.19 -0.39 3.16
CA CYS A 49 -15.65 0.71 2.35
C CYS A 49 -16.76 1.71 2.10
N ASP A 50 -16.61 2.97 2.54
CA ASP A 50 -17.51 4.04 2.13
C ASP A 50 -17.21 4.45 0.69
N GLY A 51 -18.26 4.60 -0.12
CA GLY A 51 -18.18 5.13 -1.48
C GLY A 51 -18.09 4.12 -2.61
N ALA A 52 -17.68 2.87 -2.41
CA ALA A 52 -17.81 1.80 -3.41
C ALA A 52 -17.46 0.43 -2.83
N GLN A 53 -18.24 -0.59 -3.17
CA GLN A 53 -17.79 -1.98 -3.01
C GLN A 53 -16.72 -2.24 -4.09
N ILE A 54 -15.48 -2.40 -3.67
CA ILE A 54 -14.38 -2.75 -4.55
C ILE A 54 -14.30 -4.28 -4.56
N ALA A 55 -14.77 -4.90 -5.65
CA ALA A 55 -14.49 -6.31 -5.90
C ALA A 55 -12.96 -6.51 -5.93
N ASP A 56 -12.46 -7.59 -5.37
CA ASP A 56 -11.01 -7.89 -5.29
C ASP A 56 -10.16 -6.80 -4.59
N ASN A 57 -10.66 -6.26 -3.48
CA ASN A 57 -9.94 -5.24 -2.73
C ASN A 57 -8.54 -5.74 -2.33
N ILE A 58 -7.51 -5.00 -2.74
CA ILE A 58 -6.10 -5.35 -2.51
C ILE A 58 -5.74 -5.45 -1.02
N ILE A 59 -6.53 -4.86 -0.11
CA ILE A 59 -6.39 -5.06 1.35
C ILE A 59 -6.57 -6.53 1.73
N LEU A 60 -7.46 -7.27 1.05
CA LEU A 60 -7.63 -8.71 1.28
C LEU A 60 -6.39 -9.50 0.86
N LYS A 61 -5.71 -9.08 -0.21
CA LYS A 61 -4.42 -9.65 -0.62
C LYS A 61 -3.34 -9.35 0.42
N ALA A 62 -3.35 -8.15 0.98
CA ALA A 62 -2.41 -7.77 2.05
C ALA A 62 -2.64 -8.59 3.33
N LYS A 63 -3.90 -8.83 3.70
CA LYS A 63 -4.25 -9.74 4.82
C LYS A 63 -3.73 -11.16 4.56
N ALA A 64 -4.02 -11.72 3.39
CA ALA A 64 -3.56 -13.06 3.00
C ALA A 64 -2.02 -13.16 2.98
N ALA A 65 -1.31 -12.11 2.55
CA ALA A 65 0.14 -12.07 2.57
C ALA A 65 0.72 -12.11 4.00
N LEU A 66 0.10 -11.44 4.97
CA LEU A 66 0.48 -11.55 6.39
C LEU A 66 0.20 -12.96 6.94
N GLU A 67 -0.92 -13.58 6.56
CA GLU A 67 -1.24 -14.96 6.96
C GLU A 67 -0.19 -15.95 6.44
N GLN A 68 0.21 -15.83 5.18
CA GLN A 68 1.27 -16.62 4.56
C GLN A 68 2.65 -16.35 5.17
N ALA A 69 2.89 -15.14 5.67
CA ALA A 69 4.13 -14.78 6.36
C ALA A 69 4.23 -15.34 7.79
N GLY A 70 3.21 -16.07 8.27
CA GLY A 70 3.18 -16.78 9.54
C GLY A 70 2.33 -16.12 10.63
N PHE A 71 1.49 -15.13 10.30
CA PHE A 71 0.66 -14.39 11.28
C PHE A 71 -0.83 -14.74 11.19
N ALA A 72 -1.17 -15.91 10.64
CA ALA A 72 -2.56 -16.33 10.45
C ALA A 72 -3.35 -16.40 11.76
N ARG A 73 -2.70 -16.87 12.85
CA ARG A 73 -3.34 -17.00 14.16
C ARG A 73 -3.70 -15.64 14.77
N GLU A 74 -2.73 -14.73 14.79
CA GLU A 74 -2.89 -13.39 15.35
C GLU A 74 -3.98 -12.61 14.60
N LEU A 75 -3.99 -12.73 13.26
CA LEU A 75 -5.02 -12.11 12.42
C LEU A 75 -6.41 -12.73 12.68
N ALA A 76 -6.51 -14.05 12.78
CA ALA A 76 -7.78 -14.72 13.03
C ALA A 76 -8.34 -14.35 14.41
N GLU A 77 -7.50 -14.28 15.45
CA GLU A 77 -7.88 -13.88 16.80
C GLU A 77 -8.37 -12.42 16.82
N PHE A 78 -7.63 -11.50 16.24
CA PHE A 78 -7.99 -10.09 16.19
C PHE A 78 -9.27 -9.84 15.39
N PHE A 79 -9.35 -10.36 14.16
CA PHE A 79 -10.50 -10.18 13.28
C PHE A 79 -11.70 -11.07 13.63
N GLY A 80 -11.60 -11.91 14.63
CA GLY A 80 -12.76 -12.55 15.29
C GLY A 80 -13.70 -11.55 15.97
N SER A 81 -13.19 -10.36 16.31
CA SER A 81 -13.93 -9.30 17.00
C SER A 81 -13.72 -7.90 16.41
N HIS A 82 -13.10 -7.78 15.22
CA HIS A 82 -12.85 -6.51 14.55
C HIS A 82 -13.11 -6.62 13.04
N LYS A 83 -13.50 -5.49 12.48
CA LYS A 83 -13.63 -5.26 11.03
C LYS A 83 -12.63 -4.20 10.57
N ILE A 84 -12.37 -4.16 9.25
CA ILE A 84 -11.62 -3.11 8.59
C ILE A 84 -12.62 -2.06 8.09
N VAL A 85 -12.35 -0.79 8.37
CA VAL A 85 -13.11 0.35 7.83
C VAL A 85 -12.19 1.18 6.95
N LEU A 86 -12.62 1.41 5.72
CA LEU A 86 -11.90 2.18 4.72
C LEU A 86 -12.74 3.35 4.22
N LYS A 87 -12.24 4.58 4.37
CA LYS A 87 -12.85 5.80 3.82
C LYS A 87 -12.06 6.25 2.61
N LYS A 88 -12.66 6.12 1.43
CA LYS A 88 -12.03 6.43 0.14
C LYS A 88 -12.19 7.90 -0.22
N ARG A 89 -11.07 8.56 -0.56
CA ARG A 89 -11.00 9.91 -1.12
C ARG A 89 -10.12 9.96 -2.36
N ILE A 90 -9.14 9.04 -2.47
CA ILE A 90 -8.30 8.93 -3.66
C ILE A 90 -9.14 8.33 -4.79
N PRO A 91 -9.28 9.01 -5.94
CA PRO A 91 -10.06 8.49 -7.07
C PRO A 91 -9.55 7.13 -7.53
N ILE A 92 -10.49 6.19 -7.73
CA ILE A 92 -10.18 4.83 -8.19
C ILE A 92 -9.76 4.88 -9.67
N GLY A 93 -8.68 4.18 -10.01
CA GLY A 93 -8.21 4.09 -11.40
C GLY A 93 -7.46 5.33 -11.92
N ALA A 94 -7.23 6.35 -11.09
CA ALA A 94 -6.57 7.60 -11.50
C ALA A 94 -5.03 7.52 -11.56
N GLY A 95 -4.42 6.36 -11.37
CA GLY A 95 -2.94 6.23 -11.36
C GLY A 95 -2.26 6.74 -10.09
N LEU A 96 -3.03 7.16 -9.10
CA LEU A 96 -2.54 7.78 -7.85
C LEU A 96 -2.12 6.75 -6.76
N GLY A 97 -2.20 5.46 -7.06
CA GLY A 97 -1.76 4.40 -6.16
C GLY A 97 -2.67 4.17 -4.94
N GLY A 98 -3.92 4.65 -4.94
CA GLY A 98 -4.81 4.61 -3.77
C GLY A 98 -4.97 3.20 -3.18
N GLY A 99 -5.30 2.20 -4.00
CA GLY A 99 -5.44 0.82 -3.52
C GLY A 99 -4.14 0.25 -2.93
N SER A 100 -3.00 0.53 -3.56
CA SER A 100 -1.69 0.09 -3.06
C SER A 100 -1.33 0.80 -1.74
N SER A 101 -1.70 2.06 -1.61
CA SER A 101 -1.56 2.82 -0.37
C SER A 101 -2.43 2.25 0.75
N ASP A 102 -3.68 1.88 0.44
CA ASP A 102 -4.60 1.23 1.40
C ASP A 102 -4.02 -0.10 1.91
N ALA A 103 -3.51 -0.92 0.99
CA ALA A 103 -2.86 -2.19 1.34
C ALA A 103 -1.62 -1.98 2.22
N ALA A 104 -0.79 -1.01 1.90
CA ALA A 104 0.39 -0.66 2.70
C ALA A 104 0.00 -0.12 4.09
N ALA A 105 -1.00 0.73 4.16
CA ALA A 105 -1.53 1.24 5.41
C ALA A 105 -2.12 0.10 6.27
N PHE A 106 -2.82 -0.86 5.67
CA PHE A 106 -3.29 -2.06 6.36
C PHE A 106 -2.12 -2.87 6.95
N LEU A 107 -1.07 -3.15 6.16
CA LEU A 107 0.10 -3.90 6.65
C LEU A 107 0.75 -3.23 7.87
N ARG A 108 0.92 -1.90 7.80
CA ARG A 108 1.52 -1.12 8.88
C ARG A 108 0.61 -1.08 10.11
N LEU A 109 -0.69 -0.83 9.92
CA LEU A 109 -1.67 -0.76 11.00
C LEU A 109 -1.81 -2.12 11.70
N ALA A 110 -1.87 -3.23 10.94
CA ALA A 110 -1.90 -4.57 11.52
C ALA A 110 -0.63 -4.87 12.33
N ASN A 111 0.55 -4.48 11.82
CA ASN A 111 1.80 -4.66 12.54
C ASN A 111 1.82 -3.90 13.88
N GLU A 112 1.26 -2.69 13.93
CA GLU A 112 1.17 -1.86 15.13
C GLU A 112 0.12 -2.41 16.11
N GLU A 113 -1.13 -2.55 15.68
CA GLU A 113 -2.28 -2.90 16.54
C GLU A 113 -2.21 -4.32 17.09
N LEU A 114 -1.68 -5.26 16.29
CA LEU A 114 -1.52 -6.65 16.69
C LEU A 114 -0.14 -6.92 17.32
N SER A 115 0.73 -5.91 17.42
CA SER A 115 2.09 -6.02 17.95
C SER A 115 2.89 -7.16 17.29
N LEU A 116 2.81 -7.32 15.97
CA LEU A 116 3.42 -8.43 15.24
C LEU A 116 4.96 -8.34 15.21
N LYS A 117 5.52 -7.18 15.51
CA LYS A 117 6.97 -6.93 15.59
C LYS A 117 7.72 -7.27 14.28
N ILE A 118 7.05 -7.07 13.15
CA ILE A 118 7.65 -7.26 11.83
C ILE A 118 8.58 -6.09 11.55
N SER A 119 9.83 -6.37 11.20
CA SER A 119 10.76 -5.31 10.80
C SER A 119 10.33 -4.64 9.50
N ARG A 120 10.79 -3.39 9.28
CA ARG A 120 10.46 -2.65 8.07
C ARG A 120 10.88 -3.38 6.80
N GLU A 121 12.06 -3.97 6.80
CA GLU A 121 12.62 -4.72 5.67
C GLU A 121 11.75 -5.94 5.34
N ARG A 122 11.34 -6.70 6.37
CA ARG A 122 10.44 -7.84 6.19
C ARG A 122 9.05 -7.43 5.72
N LEU A 123 8.54 -6.29 6.22
CA LEU A 123 7.26 -5.76 5.79
C LEU A 123 7.28 -5.31 4.32
N ILE A 124 8.40 -4.70 3.87
CA ILE A 124 8.63 -4.36 2.45
C ILE A 124 8.67 -5.63 1.60
N ALA A 125 9.37 -6.68 2.04
CA ALA A 125 9.42 -7.95 1.31
C ALA A 125 8.02 -8.60 1.17
N ILE A 126 7.18 -8.52 2.21
CA ILE A 126 5.79 -8.97 2.13
C ILE A 126 5.01 -8.11 1.12
N ALA A 127 5.18 -6.80 1.15
CA ALA A 127 4.48 -5.85 0.28
C ALA A 127 4.83 -6.05 -1.20
N GLN A 128 6.06 -6.41 -1.54
CA GLN A 128 6.51 -6.70 -2.91
C GLN A 128 5.71 -7.84 -3.57
N ASN A 129 5.25 -8.83 -2.79
CA ASN A 129 4.43 -9.93 -3.29
C ASN A 129 2.96 -9.53 -3.56
N ILE A 130 2.53 -8.36 -3.07
CA ILE A 130 1.17 -7.85 -3.26
C ILE A 130 1.11 -6.95 -4.50
N GLY A 131 2.10 -6.09 -4.65
CA GLY A 131 2.21 -5.18 -5.77
C GLY A 131 3.39 -4.21 -5.62
N ALA A 132 3.95 -3.80 -6.75
CA ALA A 132 5.13 -2.94 -6.81
C ALA A 132 4.96 -1.62 -6.02
N ASP A 133 3.83 -0.94 -6.22
CA ASP A 133 3.55 0.32 -5.52
C ASP A 133 3.35 0.13 -4.01
N VAL A 134 2.89 -1.06 -3.55
CA VAL A 134 2.66 -1.33 -2.12
C VAL A 134 3.96 -1.23 -1.34
N ALA A 135 5.05 -1.76 -1.89
CA ALA A 135 6.37 -1.70 -1.26
C ALA A 135 6.88 -0.26 -1.09
N PHE A 136 6.63 0.62 -2.07
CA PHE A 136 6.94 2.04 -1.94
C PHE A 136 6.21 2.67 -0.75
N PHE A 137 4.91 2.45 -0.61
CA PHE A 137 4.14 3.02 0.50
C PHE A 137 4.54 2.44 1.86
N VAL A 138 4.90 1.15 1.92
CA VAL A 138 5.43 0.52 3.15
C VAL A 138 6.79 1.09 3.51
N SER A 139 7.62 1.44 2.52
CA SER A 139 8.95 2.01 2.75
C SER A 139 8.93 3.32 3.53
N GLY A 140 7.83 4.08 3.48
CA GLY A 140 7.66 5.37 4.15
C GLY A 140 8.52 6.49 3.56
N LEU A 141 9.04 6.32 2.35
CA LEU A 141 9.78 7.35 1.63
C LEU A 141 8.83 8.41 1.08
N GLU A 142 9.27 9.67 1.11
CA GLU A 142 8.53 10.78 0.49
C GLU A 142 8.65 10.76 -1.04
N ALA A 143 9.83 10.38 -1.53
CA ALA A 143 10.11 10.20 -2.93
C ALA A 143 11.11 9.07 -3.15
N ALA A 144 10.98 8.35 -4.29
CA ALA A 144 11.88 7.29 -4.66
C ALA A 144 12.01 7.16 -6.17
N ASN A 145 13.19 6.78 -6.64
CA ASN A 145 13.37 6.21 -7.97
C ASN A 145 12.97 4.73 -7.91
N VAL A 146 12.09 4.33 -8.82
CA VAL A 146 11.56 2.97 -8.90
C VAL A 146 11.97 2.35 -10.22
N ARG A 147 12.58 1.17 -10.17
CA ARG A 147 13.10 0.45 -11.35
C ARG A 147 12.72 -1.04 -11.31
N GLY A 148 13.14 -1.76 -12.37
CA GLY A 148 12.76 -3.15 -12.56
C GLY A 148 11.28 -3.28 -12.89
N ILE A 149 10.59 -4.26 -12.35
CA ILE A 149 9.13 -4.39 -12.44
C ILE A 149 8.41 -3.64 -11.28
N GLY A 150 9.16 -2.71 -10.59
CA GLY A 150 8.71 -1.92 -9.46
C GLY A 150 9.31 -2.34 -8.11
N GLU A 151 10.15 -3.38 -8.11
CA GLU A 151 10.74 -3.96 -6.90
C GLU A 151 12.00 -3.23 -6.41
N ILE A 152 12.67 -2.46 -7.28
CA ILE A 152 13.87 -1.70 -6.93
C ILE A 152 13.44 -0.29 -6.53
N ILE A 153 13.53 0.03 -5.25
CA ILE A 153 13.09 1.30 -4.67
C ILE A 153 14.30 1.97 -4.03
N GLU A 154 14.74 3.07 -4.60
CA GLU A 154 15.88 3.85 -4.11
C GLU A 154 15.41 5.22 -3.64
N PRO A 155 15.77 5.67 -2.42
CA PRO A 155 15.40 7.00 -1.93
C PRO A 155 15.79 8.09 -2.92
N PHE A 156 14.95 9.12 -3.03
CA PHE A 156 15.24 10.33 -3.78
C PHE A 156 15.09 11.53 -2.84
N GLU A 157 16.20 12.21 -2.58
CA GLU A 157 16.29 13.26 -1.56
C GLU A 157 16.45 14.67 -2.13
N ASP A 158 16.59 14.81 -3.45
CA ASP A 158 16.72 16.12 -4.08
C ASP A 158 15.41 16.92 -3.98
N LEU A 159 15.54 18.24 -4.01
CA LEU A 159 14.40 19.16 -4.04
C LEU A 159 13.53 18.88 -5.27
N LEU A 160 12.30 18.48 -5.03
CA LEU A 160 11.28 18.39 -6.08
C LEU A 160 10.69 19.78 -6.31
N PRO A 161 10.47 20.17 -7.57
CA PRO A 161 9.70 21.38 -7.86
C PRO A 161 8.30 21.25 -7.28
N ALA A 162 7.67 22.36 -6.96
CA ALA A 162 6.27 22.36 -6.58
C ALA A 162 5.43 21.78 -7.74
N ILE A 163 4.75 20.66 -7.47
CA ILE A 163 3.90 19.97 -8.45
C ILE A 163 2.46 20.16 -7.97
N GLU A 164 1.67 20.87 -8.74
CA GLU A 164 0.22 20.96 -8.53
C GLU A 164 -0.47 19.86 -9.32
N ILE A 165 -1.43 19.20 -8.68
CA ILE A 165 -2.33 18.24 -9.34
C ILE A 165 -3.61 19.03 -9.64
N LEU A 166 -3.92 19.22 -10.91
CA LEU A 166 -5.13 19.86 -11.37
C LEU A 166 -6.26 18.87 -11.54
#